data_55987a002e70c7f13f253e8e17e922af
#
_entry.id   55987a002e70c7f13f253e8e17e922af
#
_cell.length_a   1.000
_cell.length_b   1.000
_cell.length_c   1.000
_cell.angle_alpha   90.00
_cell.angle_beta   90.00
_cell.angle_gamma   90.00
#
_symmetry.space_group_name_H-M   'P 1'
#
loop_
_entity.id
_entity.type
_entity.pdbx_description
1 polymer ?
#
loop_
_entity_poly.entity_id
_entity_poly.type
_entity_poly.pdbx_seq_one_letter_code
_entity_poly.pdbx_strand_id
1 'polypeptide(L)'
;MITVGVNGLGRIGRCVTRHIMNERKDLQIVQINASGGRATNMHLLKYDSVHGRYEGPITEPLLWTEQRDINELKWHDVDVVLECTGAFNDGDIAYAHIEQGAKKVLISAPAKNVDRTVVYGVNHTDITAGDAVISNASCTTNCLAPLLKVLDENFDVERGQMTTIHSYTGDQSTIDKKHKDPYRSRAGAVNMIPTSTGAAKSIGLVYSKLQNKIQGSAIRVPTPNVSCVDLTVQVKKQVTADLVNQALQDSVEGLMQGIINYEELPLVSSDFNTTSESCIFAPDQTRVVDNHLVRVLAWYDNEWAFSCRMADVAKYIGKMI
;
A
#
# COMPACT_ATOMS: atom_id res chain seq x y z
N MET A 1 7.88 -3.16 -23.28
CA MET A 1 7.44 -3.93 -22.07
C MET A 1 8.48 -3.62 -21.01
N ILE A 2 8.06 -3.21 -19.81
CA ILE A 2 8.96 -2.86 -18.71
C ILE A 2 9.35 -4.14 -17.97
N THR A 3 10.64 -4.37 -17.77
CA THR A 3 11.15 -5.56 -17.06
C THR A 3 11.24 -5.31 -15.57
N VAL A 4 10.78 -6.28 -14.78
CA VAL A 4 10.63 -6.17 -13.32
C VAL A 4 11.41 -7.27 -12.61
N GLY A 5 12.19 -6.87 -11.61
CA GLY A 5 12.77 -7.76 -10.61
C GLY A 5 11.96 -7.72 -9.31
N VAL A 6 11.71 -8.86 -8.68
CA VAL A 6 11.03 -8.91 -7.38
C VAL A 6 12.02 -9.38 -6.31
N ASN A 7 12.31 -8.54 -5.33
CA ASN A 7 13.12 -8.89 -4.17
C ASN A 7 12.21 -9.21 -2.98
N GLY A 8 12.13 -10.48 -2.59
CA GLY A 8 11.29 -10.98 -1.51
C GLY A 8 9.91 -11.45 -1.96
N LEU A 9 9.55 -12.70 -1.68
CA LEU A 9 8.23 -13.29 -1.92
C LEU A 9 7.45 -13.48 -0.60
N GLY A 10 7.44 -12.44 0.23
CA GLY A 10 6.50 -12.30 1.34
C GLY A 10 5.07 -12.08 0.86
N ARG A 11 4.18 -11.61 1.73
CA ARG A 11 2.77 -11.33 1.36
C ARG A 11 2.68 -10.41 0.14
N ILE A 12 3.29 -9.22 0.20
CA ILE A 12 3.24 -8.23 -0.89
C ILE A 12 3.94 -8.75 -2.15
N GLY A 13 5.14 -9.33 -2.02
CA GLY A 13 5.86 -9.87 -3.18
C GLY A 13 5.06 -10.93 -3.95
N ARG A 14 4.32 -11.81 -3.24
CA ARG A 14 3.44 -12.79 -3.90
C ARG A 14 2.22 -12.16 -4.56
N CYS A 15 1.56 -11.21 -3.88
CA CYS A 15 0.39 -10.52 -4.43
C CYS A 15 0.76 -9.73 -5.69
N VAL A 16 1.85 -8.93 -5.66
CA VAL A 16 2.27 -8.16 -6.84
C VAL A 16 2.73 -9.07 -7.98
N THR A 17 3.39 -10.20 -7.67
CA THR A 17 3.77 -11.20 -8.67
C THR A 17 2.55 -11.81 -9.36
N ARG A 18 1.54 -12.24 -8.59
CA ARG A 18 0.27 -12.74 -9.13
C ARG A 18 -0.43 -11.71 -10.00
N HIS A 19 -0.54 -10.47 -9.53
CA HIS A 19 -1.19 -9.38 -10.25
C HIS A 19 -0.47 -9.08 -11.57
N ILE A 20 0.86 -8.97 -11.56
CA ILE A 20 1.64 -8.72 -12.78
C ILE A 20 1.47 -9.87 -13.78
N MET A 21 1.63 -11.11 -13.36
CA MET A 21 1.52 -12.27 -14.24
C MET A 21 0.14 -12.46 -14.85
N ASN A 22 -0.93 -12.10 -14.12
CA ASN A 22 -2.31 -12.31 -14.55
C ASN A 22 -2.89 -11.14 -15.35
N GLU A 23 -2.63 -9.91 -14.94
CA GLU A 23 -3.39 -8.74 -15.40
C GLU A 23 -2.55 -7.67 -16.10
N ARG A 24 -1.21 -7.68 -15.92
CA ARG A 24 -0.34 -6.58 -16.36
C ARG A 24 0.53 -6.99 -17.56
N LYS A 25 -0.05 -6.93 -18.75
CA LYS A 25 0.68 -7.20 -20.02
C LYS A 25 1.76 -6.15 -20.35
N ASP A 26 1.78 -5.04 -19.67
CA ASP A 26 2.73 -3.94 -19.79
C ASP A 26 4.01 -4.13 -18.95
N LEU A 27 3.97 -5.06 -17.99
CA LEU A 27 5.08 -5.44 -17.11
C LEU A 27 5.46 -6.90 -17.31
N GLN A 28 6.75 -7.21 -17.20
CA GLN A 28 7.26 -8.57 -17.27
C GLN A 28 8.21 -8.84 -16.11
N ILE A 29 7.89 -9.82 -15.28
CA ILE A 29 8.83 -10.29 -14.26
C ILE A 29 9.90 -11.13 -14.94
N VAL A 30 11.16 -10.73 -14.82
CA VAL A 30 12.31 -11.44 -15.42
C VAL A 30 13.21 -12.08 -14.37
N GLN A 31 13.19 -11.57 -13.14
CA GLN A 31 13.99 -12.11 -12.05
C GLN A 31 13.24 -12.04 -10.72
N ILE A 32 13.35 -13.09 -9.94
CA ILE A 32 12.88 -13.17 -8.54
C ILE A 32 14.05 -13.53 -7.64
N ASN A 33 14.25 -12.74 -6.60
CA ASN A 33 15.16 -13.07 -5.50
C ASN A 33 14.35 -13.35 -4.24
N ALA A 34 14.42 -14.58 -3.72
CA ALA A 34 13.71 -14.94 -2.49
C ALA A 34 14.37 -16.11 -1.78
N SER A 35 14.60 -15.98 -0.49
CA SER A 35 15.13 -17.05 0.37
C SER A 35 14.07 -18.13 0.65
N GLY A 36 14.53 -19.30 1.08
CA GLY A 36 13.64 -20.40 1.52
C GLY A 36 13.31 -21.43 0.44
N GLY A 37 14.06 -21.42 -0.66
CA GLY A 37 13.96 -22.41 -1.74
C GLY A 37 12.85 -22.10 -2.74
N ARG A 38 13.15 -22.25 -4.03
CA ARG A 38 12.20 -22.00 -5.13
C ARG A 38 10.91 -22.81 -4.98
N ALA A 39 11.00 -24.11 -4.66
CA ALA A 39 9.85 -24.99 -4.56
C ALA A 39 8.84 -24.51 -3.51
N THR A 40 9.31 -24.14 -2.32
CA THR A 40 8.45 -23.60 -1.25
C THR A 40 7.80 -22.27 -1.64
N ASN A 41 8.58 -21.37 -2.23
CA ASN A 41 8.05 -20.08 -2.67
C ASN A 41 7.01 -20.24 -3.80
N MET A 42 7.23 -21.12 -4.76
CA MET A 42 6.27 -21.43 -5.82
C MET A 42 4.99 -22.09 -5.26
N HIS A 43 5.12 -22.97 -4.26
CA HIS A 43 3.96 -23.50 -3.54
C HIS A 43 3.14 -22.39 -2.91
N LEU A 44 3.78 -21.47 -2.17
CA LEU A 44 3.11 -20.33 -1.53
C LEU A 44 2.59 -19.28 -2.54
N LEU A 45 3.22 -19.17 -3.71
CA LEU A 45 2.69 -18.34 -4.80
C LEU A 45 1.40 -18.94 -5.35
N LYS A 46 1.31 -20.28 -5.42
CA LYS A 46 0.13 -20.99 -5.95
C LYS A 46 -1.00 -21.10 -4.94
N TYR A 47 -0.70 -21.34 -3.66
CA TYR A 47 -1.70 -21.55 -2.61
C TYR A 47 -1.57 -20.48 -1.53
N ASP A 48 -2.64 -19.73 -1.32
CA ASP A 48 -2.68 -18.65 -0.35
C ASP A 48 -3.97 -18.73 0.48
N SER A 49 -3.82 -18.64 1.81
CA SER A 49 -4.94 -18.77 2.74
C SER A 49 -5.90 -17.58 2.71
N VAL A 50 -5.44 -16.43 2.20
CA VAL A 50 -6.21 -15.18 2.12
C VAL A 50 -6.78 -15.00 0.71
N HIS A 51 -5.92 -15.06 -0.31
CA HIS A 51 -6.28 -14.78 -1.70
C HIS A 51 -6.59 -16.06 -2.52
N GLY A 52 -6.65 -17.21 -1.86
CA GLY A 52 -7.02 -18.48 -2.49
C GLY A 52 -5.95 -19.01 -3.45
N ARG A 53 -6.37 -19.98 -4.25
CA ARG A 53 -5.50 -20.62 -5.23
C ARG A 53 -5.30 -19.74 -6.46
N TYR A 54 -4.06 -19.58 -6.86
CA TYR A 54 -3.70 -18.88 -8.09
C TYR A 54 -3.84 -19.83 -9.30
N GLU A 55 -4.74 -19.48 -10.22
CA GLU A 55 -5.01 -20.26 -11.45
C GLU A 55 -4.43 -19.58 -12.70
N GLY A 56 -3.81 -18.40 -12.52
CA GLY A 56 -3.20 -17.67 -13.62
C GLY A 56 -1.91 -18.31 -14.14
N PRO A 57 -1.37 -17.81 -15.25
CA PRO A 57 -0.13 -18.30 -15.84
C PRO A 57 1.06 -18.04 -14.91
N ILE A 58 1.96 -18.99 -14.81
CA ILE A 58 3.30 -18.80 -14.24
C ILE A 58 4.25 -18.67 -15.42
N THR A 59 4.71 -17.45 -15.67
CA THR A 59 5.59 -17.17 -16.80
C THR A 59 7.00 -17.72 -16.53
N GLU A 60 7.50 -18.54 -17.41
CA GLU A 60 8.87 -19.07 -17.40
C GLU A 60 9.55 -18.69 -18.73
N PRO A 61 10.88 -18.51 -18.78
CA PRO A 61 11.83 -18.70 -17.71
C PRO A 61 12.00 -17.45 -16.84
N LEU A 62 11.94 -17.64 -15.52
CA LEU A 62 12.30 -16.62 -14.54
C LEU A 62 13.70 -16.94 -13.99
N LEU A 63 14.59 -15.95 -14.00
CA LEU A 63 15.82 -16.06 -13.24
C LEU A 63 15.49 -16.05 -11.75
N TRP A 64 15.92 -17.12 -11.06
CA TRP A 64 15.70 -17.27 -9.63
C TRP A 64 17.02 -17.17 -8.88
N THR A 65 17.06 -16.30 -7.86
CA THR A 65 18.22 -16.16 -6.96
C THR A 65 17.78 -16.23 -5.50
N GLU A 66 18.70 -16.61 -4.62
CA GLU A 66 18.47 -16.69 -3.17
C GLU A 66 19.53 -15.85 -2.41
N GLN A 67 20.00 -14.75 -3.01
CA GLN A 67 21.01 -13.89 -2.42
C GLN A 67 20.41 -13.04 -1.30
N ARG A 68 21.06 -13.06 -0.13
CA ARG A 68 20.65 -12.27 1.04
C ARG A 68 21.39 -10.96 1.18
N ASP A 69 22.63 -10.92 0.69
CA ASP A 69 23.39 -9.67 0.66
C ASP A 69 23.00 -8.85 -0.56
N ILE A 70 22.41 -7.70 -0.31
CA ILE A 70 21.94 -6.78 -1.34
C ILE A 70 23.09 -6.29 -2.23
N ASN A 71 24.31 -6.20 -1.69
CA ASN A 71 25.49 -5.75 -2.44
C ASN A 71 26.05 -6.81 -3.41
N GLU A 72 25.60 -8.05 -3.27
CA GLU A 72 25.98 -9.17 -4.14
C GLU A 72 24.83 -9.61 -5.06
N LEU A 73 23.63 -9.04 -4.90
CA LEU A 73 22.45 -9.40 -5.66
C LEU A 73 22.45 -8.74 -7.04
N LYS A 74 22.92 -9.47 -8.06
CA LYS A 74 22.93 -8.98 -9.44
C LYS A 74 21.55 -8.99 -10.06
N TRP A 75 21.16 -7.89 -10.71
CA TRP A 75 19.97 -7.75 -11.52
C TRP A 75 20.35 -7.80 -13.01
N HIS A 76 19.68 -8.66 -13.77
CA HIS A 76 19.95 -8.86 -15.19
C HIS A 76 18.76 -8.35 -16.01
N ASP A 77 18.99 -7.32 -16.81
CA ASP A 77 17.97 -6.69 -17.68
C ASP A 77 16.71 -6.25 -16.92
N VAL A 78 16.88 -5.73 -15.70
CA VAL A 78 15.78 -5.26 -14.84
C VAL A 78 15.66 -3.74 -14.90
N ASP A 79 14.50 -3.27 -15.39
CA ASP A 79 14.19 -1.84 -15.38
C ASP A 79 13.80 -1.37 -13.97
N VAL A 80 12.92 -2.10 -13.28
CA VAL A 80 12.42 -1.74 -11.96
C VAL A 80 12.52 -2.91 -11.00
N VAL A 81 13.21 -2.72 -9.87
CA VAL A 81 13.17 -3.65 -8.74
C VAL A 81 12.01 -3.28 -7.82
N LEU A 82 11.15 -4.25 -7.52
CA LEU A 82 10.17 -4.18 -6.45
C LEU A 82 10.79 -4.74 -5.17
N GLU A 83 11.15 -3.86 -4.24
CA GLU A 83 11.72 -4.23 -2.95
C GLU A 83 10.59 -4.60 -1.99
N CYS A 84 10.35 -5.90 -1.80
CA CYS A 84 9.25 -6.47 -1.02
C CYS A 84 9.69 -7.28 0.20
N THR A 85 10.97 -7.21 0.60
CA THR A 85 11.48 -7.95 1.77
C THR A 85 11.06 -7.32 3.10
N GLY A 86 10.82 -6.00 3.12
CA GLY A 86 10.64 -5.21 4.33
C GLY A 86 11.94 -4.98 5.13
N ALA A 87 13.08 -5.46 4.65
CA ALA A 87 14.38 -5.31 5.31
C ALA A 87 15.13 -4.03 4.88
N PHE A 88 14.90 -3.56 3.65
CA PHE A 88 15.65 -2.46 3.03
C PHE A 88 14.77 -1.22 2.87
N ASN A 89 14.26 -0.70 3.99
CA ASN A 89 13.38 0.49 4.03
C ASN A 89 14.16 1.81 4.26
N ASP A 90 15.36 1.86 3.72
CA ASP A 90 16.24 3.02 3.72
C ASP A 90 16.81 3.19 2.30
N GLY A 91 16.59 4.36 1.70
CA GLY A 91 17.00 4.65 0.33
C GLY A 91 18.51 4.50 0.13
N ASP A 92 19.32 4.92 1.11
CA ASP A 92 20.78 4.77 1.04
C ASP A 92 21.21 3.29 0.94
N ILE A 93 20.47 2.39 1.62
CA ILE A 93 20.73 0.94 1.53
C ILE A 93 20.12 0.36 0.25
N ALA A 94 18.90 0.73 -0.09
CA ALA A 94 18.19 0.22 -1.27
C ALA A 94 18.85 0.65 -2.59
N TYR A 95 19.65 1.72 -2.58
CA TYR A 95 20.44 2.17 -3.72
C TYR A 95 21.41 1.10 -4.23
N ALA A 96 21.81 0.16 -3.37
CA ALA A 96 22.61 -0.99 -3.79
C ALA A 96 21.97 -1.79 -4.94
N HIS A 97 20.63 -1.83 -5.06
CA HIS A 97 19.98 -2.45 -6.22
C HIS A 97 20.35 -1.76 -7.54
N ILE A 98 20.52 -0.43 -7.53
CA ILE A 98 20.97 0.34 -8.70
C ILE A 98 22.41 -0.04 -9.05
N GLU A 99 23.30 -0.10 -8.06
CA GLU A 99 24.69 -0.49 -8.23
C GLU A 99 24.82 -1.93 -8.73
N GLN A 100 23.84 -2.77 -8.43
CA GLN A 100 23.78 -4.17 -8.86
C GLN A 100 23.04 -4.38 -10.19
N GLY A 101 22.67 -3.29 -10.90
CA GLY A 101 22.22 -3.36 -12.31
C GLY A 101 20.76 -3.03 -12.54
N ALA A 102 19.96 -2.71 -11.52
CA ALA A 102 18.60 -2.17 -11.71
C ALA A 102 18.64 -0.71 -12.16
N LYS A 103 17.64 -0.24 -12.93
CA LYS A 103 17.56 1.18 -13.32
C LYS A 103 16.75 2.02 -12.32
N LYS A 104 15.73 1.42 -11.68
CA LYS A 104 14.88 2.04 -10.65
C LYS A 104 14.58 1.06 -9.54
N VAL A 105 14.28 1.56 -8.34
CA VAL A 105 13.84 0.77 -7.19
C VAL A 105 12.53 1.33 -6.66
N LEU A 106 11.55 0.47 -6.43
CA LEU A 106 10.28 0.79 -5.78
C LEU A 106 10.14 -0.02 -4.48
N ILE A 107 10.18 0.65 -3.34
CA ILE A 107 10.10 0.03 -2.01
C ILE A 107 8.63 -0.12 -1.60
N SER A 108 8.22 -1.32 -1.21
CA SER A 108 6.86 -1.67 -0.78
C SER A 108 6.56 -1.34 0.69
N ALA A 109 7.15 -0.27 1.20
CA ALA A 109 7.00 0.15 2.59
C ALA A 109 7.31 1.65 2.73
N PRO A 110 6.87 2.31 3.83
CA PRO A 110 7.42 3.61 4.20
C PRO A 110 8.93 3.52 4.37
N ALA A 111 9.65 4.39 3.69
CA ALA A 111 11.11 4.40 3.69
C ALA A 111 11.63 5.82 3.96
N LYS A 112 12.83 5.90 4.55
CA LYS A 112 13.56 7.14 4.73
C LYS A 112 14.69 7.25 3.69
N ASN A 113 15.24 8.45 3.50
CA ASN A 113 16.36 8.72 2.58
C ASN A 113 16.08 8.25 1.13
N VAL A 114 14.83 8.26 0.71
CA VAL A 114 14.42 7.99 -0.67
C VAL A 114 14.30 9.28 -1.45
N ASP A 115 14.47 9.22 -2.76
CA ASP A 115 14.29 10.39 -3.62
C ASP A 115 12.85 10.91 -3.54
N ARG A 116 11.88 10.00 -3.43
CA ARG A 116 10.46 10.35 -3.33
C ARG A 116 9.62 9.29 -2.62
N THR A 117 8.66 9.76 -1.83
CA THR A 117 7.56 8.93 -1.31
C THR A 117 6.30 9.28 -2.09
N VAL A 118 5.62 8.26 -2.64
CA VAL A 118 4.47 8.48 -3.51
C VAL A 118 3.24 7.67 -3.10
N VAL A 119 2.08 8.23 -3.44
CA VAL A 119 0.79 7.54 -3.50
C VAL A 119 0.22 7.77 -4.91
N TYR A 120 -0.07 6.68 -5.60
CA TYR A 120 -0.66 6.74 -6.93
C TYR A 120 -2.04 7.42 -6.90
N GLY A 121 -2.30 8.34 -7.82
CA GLY A 121 -3.50 9.18 -7.83
C GLY A 121 -3.37 10.48 -6.99
N VAL A 122 -2.36 10.58 -6.11
CA VAL A 122 -2.17 11.79 -5.27
C VAL A 122 -0.98 12.63 -5.76
N ASN A 123 0.22 12.08 -5.73
CA ASN A 123 1.45 12.80 -6.08
C ASN A 123 2.42 11.99 -6.97
N HIS A 124 1.98 10.90 -7.59
CA HIS A 124 2.84 10.11 -8.47
C HIS A 124 3.35 10.90 -9.69
N THR A 125 2.64 11.96 -10.09
CA THR A 125 3.06 12.86 -11.16
C THR A 125 4.26 13.75 -10.79
N ASP A 126 4.61 13.82 -9.51
CA ASP A 126 5.78 14.56 -9.05
C ASP A 126 7.09 13.79 -9.26
N ILE A 127 7.00 12.50 -9.63
CA ILE A 127 8.18 11.67 -9.92
C ILE A 127 8.88 12.22 -11.15
N THR A 128 10.20 12.32 -11.07
CA THR A 128 11.06 12.75 -12.17
C THR A 128 11.94 11.61 -12.70
N ALA A 129 12.49 11.75 -13.89
CA ALA A 129 13.44 10.78 -14.43
C ALA A 129 14.68 10.59 -13.54
N GLY A 130 15.07 11.61 -12.75
CA GLY A 130 16.19 11.57 -11.82
C GLY A 130 15.93 10.75 -10.56
N ASP A 131 14.67 10.54 -10.18
CA ASP A 131 14.33 9.77 -8.95
C ASP A 131 14.64 8.28 -9.19
N ALA A 132 15.62 7.73 -8.50
CA ALA A 132 16.11 6.35 -8.66
C ALA A 132 15.47 5.38 -7.64
N VAL A 133 15.33 5.80 -6.37
CA VAL A 133 14.79 4.99 -5.29
C VAL A 133 13.54 5.65 -4.74
N ILE A 134 12.40 4.97 -4.88
CA ILE A 134 11.07 5.51 -4.59
C ILE A 134 10.36 4.62 -3.57
N SER A 135 9.67 5.23 -2.62
CA SER A 135 8.79 4.53 -1.67
C SER A 135 7.33 4.63 -2.10
N ASN A 136 6.61 3.50 -2.13
CA ASN A 136 5.16 3.46 -2.34
C ASN A 136 4.36 3.76 -1.05
N ALA A 137 4.99 4.35 -0.04
CA ALA A 137 4.39 4.60 1.27
C ALA A 137 3.86 3.30 1.94
N SER A 138 2.75 3.38 2.68
CA SER A 138 2.09 2.22 3.29
C SER A 138 0.71 1.97 2.67
N CYS A 139 0.17 0.76 2.87
CA CYS A 139 -1.20 0.43 2.48
C CYS A 139 -2.22 1.42 3.10
N THR A 140 -2.06 1.74 4.38
CA THR A 140 -2.90 2.74 5.08
C THR A 140 -2.77 4.12 4.46
N THR A 141 -1.54 4.56 4.09
CA THR A 141 -1.33 5.86 3.43
C THR A 141 -1.98 5.88 2.04
N ASN A 142 -1.95 4.76 1.31
CA ASN A 142 -2.59 4.64 0.01
C ASN A 142 -4.13 4.73 0.06
N CYS A 143 -4.75 4.32 1.18
CA CYS A 143 -6.18 4.55 1.43
C CYS A 143 -6.45 5.99 1.90
N LEU A 144 -5.68 6.48 2.87
CA LEU A 144 -5.92 7.75 3.55
C LEU A 144 -5.67 8.98 2.66
N ALA A 145 -4.60 8.96 1.85
CA ALA A 145 -4.19 10.14 1.10
C ALA A 145 -5.19 10.55 -0.01
N PRO A 146 -5.72 9.63 -0.84
CA PRO A 146 -6.78 9.98 -1.79
C PRO A 146 -8.03 10.53 -1.11
N LEU A 147 -8.46 9.89 0.00
CA LEU A 147 -9.62 10.32 0.78
C LEU A 147 -9.43 11.75 1.31
N LEU A 148 -8.31 12.03 1.93
CA LEU A 148 -7.96 13.37 2.44
C LEU A 148 -7.84 14.40 1.32
N LYS A 149 -7.29 14.03 0.17
CA LYS A 149 -7.17 14.94 -0.98
C LYS A 149 -8.56 15.40 -1.45
N VAL A 150 -9.50 14.47 -1.62
CA VAL A 150 -10.88 14.83 -2.01
C VAL A 150 -11.55 15.72 -0.97
N LEU A 151 -11.42 15.38 0.31
CA LEU A 151 -12.02 16.18 1.38
C LEU A 151 -11.41 17.58 1.48
N ASP A 152 -10.07 17.71 1.33
CA ASP A 152 -9.40 19.00 1.42
C ASP A 152 -9.66 19.90 0.23
N GLU A 153 -9.64 19.36 -0.99
CA GLU A 153 -9.91 20.14 -2.22
C GLU A 153 -11.34 20.68 -2.26
N ASN A 154 -12.31 19.94 -1.71
CA ASN A 154 -13.71 20.37 -1.67
C ASN A 154 -14.06 21.23 -0.45
N PHE A 155 -13.52 20.91 0.73
CA PHE A 155 -14.02 21.45 2.00
C PHE A 155 -12.98 22.15 2.87
N ASP A 156 -11.71 22.25 2.44
CA ASP A 156 -10.58 22.90 3.17
C ASP A 156 -10.36 22.28 4.56
N VAL A 157 -9.71 21.13 4.62
CA VAL A 157 -9.37 20.43 5.87
C VAL A 157 -8.42 21.25 6.74
N GLU A 158 -8.81 21.54 7.96
CA GLU A 158 -7.99 22.26 8.93
C GLU A 158 -7.09 21.33 9.73
N ARG A 159 -7.65 20.26 10.25
CA ARG A 159 -6.98 19.25 11.08
C ARG A 159 -7.84 17.98 11.16
N GLY A 160 -7.22 16.90 11.60
CA GLY A 160 -7.96 15.65 11.75
C GLY A 160 -7.23 14.59 12.55
N GLN A 161 -7.97 13.56 12.90
CA GLN A 161 -7.45 12.36 13.52
C GLN A 161 -7.99 11.13 12.78
N MET A 162 -7.12 10.17 12.56
CA MET A 162 -7.52 8.90 12.00
C MET A 162 -7.15 7.74 12.91
N THR A 163 -7.97 6.71 12.93
CA THR A 163 -7.64 5.41 13.51
C THR A 163 -7.75 4.37 12.40
N THR A 164 -6.67 3.64 12.14
CA THR A 164 -6.82 2.45 11.31
C THR A 164 -7.13 1.23 12.17
N ILE A 165 -8.26 0.58 11.89
CA ILE A 165 -8.59 -0.75 12.40
C ILE A 165 -7.97 -1.72 11.39
N HIS A 166 -6.86 -2.33 11.77
CA HIS A 166 -5.97 -2.98 10.81
C HIS A 166 -5.88 -4.49 11.07
N SER A 167 -5.95 -5.28 10.02
CA SER A 167 -5.68 -6.71 10.09
C SER A 167 -4.29 -6.98 10.67
N TYR A 168 -4.08 -8.15 11.31
CA TYR A 168 -2.74 -8.56 11.69
C TYR A 168 -1.88 -8.84 10.45
N THR A 169 -0.58 -8.67 10.57
CA THR A 169 0.37 -8.88 9.46
C THR A 169 1.49 -9.81 9.90
N GLY A 170 2.37 -10.21 8.98
CA GLY A 170 3.52 -11.06 9.24
C GLY A 170 4.51 -10.51 10.29
N ASP A 171 4.38 -9.24 10.68
CA ASP A 171 5.10 -8.62 11.80
C ASP A 171 4.61 -9.13 13.17
N GLN A 172 3.38 -9.65 13.24
CA GLN A 172 2.76 -10.15 14.45
C GLN A 172 2.83 -11.68 14.51
N SER A 173 3.11 -12.19 15.72
CA SER A 173 3.21 -13.63 15.95
C SER A 173 1.84 -14.26 16.20
N THR A 174 1.72 -15.56 15.91
CA THR A 174 0.53 -16.37 16.24
C THR A 174 0.37 -16.64 17.75
N ILE A 175 1.48 -16.66 18.48
CA ILE A 175 1.55 -16.76 19.94
C ILE A 175 2.47 -15.66 20.46
N ASP A 176 2.40 -15.37 21.78
CA ASP A 176 3.24 -14.35 22.42
C ASP A 176 4.72 -14.60 22.13
N LYS A 177 5.41 -13.60 21.60
CA LYS A 177 6.81 -13.69 21.20
C LYS A 177 7.51 -12.33 21.40
N LYS A 178 8.81 -12.38 21.70
CA LYS A 178 9.63 -11.18 21.86
C LYS A 178 9.54 -10.27 20.62
N HIS A 179 9.18 -9.01 20.83
CA HIS A 179 9.12 -7.95 19.82
C HIS A 179 9.60 -6.63 20.47
N LYS A 180 10.14 -5.71 19.66
CA LYS A 180 10.61 -4.38 20.13
C LYS A 180 9.47 -3.50 20.68
N ASP A 181 8.26 -3.67 20.16
CA ASP A 181 7.02 -3.06 20.65
C ASP A 181 6.33 -4.09 21.56
N PRO A 182 6.18 -3.81 22.86
CA PRO A 182 5.52 -4.75 23.80
C PRO A 182 4.10 -5.12 23.42
N TYR A 183 3.34 -4.20 22.82
CA TYR A 183 1.99 -4.50 22.34
C TYR A 183 2.00 -5.54 21.21
N ARG A 184 2.92 -5.41 20.25
CA ARG A 184 3.06 -6.36 19.14
C ARG A 184 3.72 -7.68 19.53
N SER A 185 4.23 -7.79 20.76
CA SER A 185 4.73 -9.07 21.29
C SER A 185 3.61 -10.07 21.59
N ARG A 186 2.35 -9.60 21.64
CA ARG A 186 1.18 -10.42 21.94
C ARG A 186 0.62 -11.06 20.66
N ALA A 187 -0.03 -12.22 20.84
CA ALA A 187 -0.65 -13.00 19.77
C ALA A 187 -1.67 -12.18 18.97
N GLY A 188 -1.42 -12.02 17.65
CA GLY A 188 -2.21 -11.15 16.80
C GLY A 188 -3.62 -11.66 16.50
N ALA A 189 -3.79 -12.98 16.40
CA ALA A 189 -5.05 -13.60 16.00
C ALA A 189 -6.11 -13.70 17.13
N VAL A 190 -5.77 -13.29 18.36
CA VAL A 190 -6.67 -13.40 19.53
C VAL A 190 -6.78 -12.12 20.35
N ASN A 191 -6.13 -11.03 19.91
CA ASN A 191 -6.11 -9.77 20.65
C ASN A 191 -6.39 -8.57 19.76
N MET A 192 -7.06 -7.56 20.30
CA MET A 192 -7.07 -6.20 19.78
C MET A 192 -5.85 -5.47 20.35
N ILE A 193 -4.96 -4.99 19.48
CA ILE A 193 -3.64 -4.49 19.87
C ILE A 193 -3.50 -3.02 19.45
N PRO A 194 -3.50 -2.06 20.41
CA PRO A 194 -3.19 -0.67 20.10
C PRO A 194 -1.70 -0.55 19.72
N THR A 195 -1.41 0.22 18.66
CA THR A 195 -0.04 0.44 18.20
C THR A 195 0.07 1.74 17.43
N SER A 196 1.29 2.17 17.17
CA SER A 196 1.56 3.34 16.35
C SER A 196 1.38 3.04 14.84
N THR A 197 1.07 4.10 14.09
CA THR A 197 1.11 4.07 12.62
C THR A 197 1.90 5.28 12.10
N GLY A 198 2.71 5.03 11.07
CA GLY A 198 3.40 6.12 10.35
C GLY A 198 2.54 6.79 9.27
N ALA A 199 1.34 6.25 9.00
CA ALA A 199 0.52 6.70 7.88
C ALA A 199 0.18 8.19 7.92
N ALA A 200 -0.22 8.72 9.09
CA ALA A 200 -0.54 10.13 9.24
C ALA A 200 0.69 11.04 9.02
N LYS A 201 1.88 10.61 9.45
CA LYS A 201 3.14 11.35 9.18
C LYS A 201 3.48 11.36 7.69
N SER A 202 3.21 10.25 7.01
CA SER A 202 3.47 10.12 5.56
C SER A 202 2.54 11.01 4.72
N ILE A 203 1.38 11.46 5.24
CA ILE A 203 0.52 12.41 4.54
C ILE A 203 1.27 13.70 4.18
N GLY A 204 2.08 14.24 5.10
CA GLY A 204 2.88 15.44 4.81
C GLY A 204 3.90 15.25 3.68
N LEU A 205 4.33 14.03 3.40
CA LEU A 205 5.27 13.72 2.30
C LEU A 205 4.58 13.62 0.94
N VAL A 206 3.31 13.18 0.92
CA VAL A 206 2.56 12.93 -0.33
C VAL A 206 1.51 14.01 -0.63
N TYR A 207 1.09 14.76 0.38
CA TYR A 207 0.15 15.87 0.28
C TYR A 207 0.51 16.96 1.28
N SER A 208 1.49 17.78 0.92
CA SER A 208 2.17 18.75 1.81
C SER A 208 1.23 19.79 2.44
N LYS A 209 0.10 20.10 1.80
CA LYS A 209 -0.94 21.01 2.31
C LYS A 209 -1.49 20.57 3.68
N LEU A 210 -1.47 19.27 3.97
CA LEU A 210 -1.91 18.66 5.23
C LEU A 210 -0.76 18.24 6.16
N GLN A 211 0.46 18.71 5.91
CA GLN A 211 1.60 18.43 6.78
C GLN A 211 1.32 18.85 8.22
N ASN A 212 1.53 17.94 9.18
CA ASN A 212 1.30 18.11 10.62
C ASN A 212 -0.15 18.41 11.03
N LYS A 213 -1.12 18.34 10.11
CA LYS A 213 -2.53 18.58 10.41
C LYS A 213 -3.29 17.30 10.77
N ILE A 214 -2.76 16.14 10.39
CA ILE A 214 -3.40 14.85 10.64
C ILE A 214 -2.58 14.05 11.65
N GLN A 215 -3.25 13.54 12.68
CA GLN A 215 -2.67 12.59 13.63
C GLN A 215 -3.27 11.19 13.39
N GLY A 216 -2.54 10.15 13.79
CA GLY A 216 -3.01 8.80 13.53
C GLY A 216 -2.60 7.77 14.59
N SER A 217 -3.50 6.83 14.83
CA SER A 217 -3.30 5.64 15.65
C SER A 217 -3.71 4.39 14.89
N ALA A 218 -3.32 3.21 15.40
CA ALA A 218 -3.71 1.93 14.83
C ALA A 218 -4.21 0.99 15.92
N ILE A 219 -5.23 0.21 15.60
CA ILE A 219 -5.66 -0.93 16.40
C ILE A 219 -5.58 -2.16 15.50
N ARG A 220 -4.70 -3.11 15.83
CA ARG A 220 -4.64 -4.40 15.15
C ARG A 220 -5.74 -5.29 15.69
N VAL A 221 -6.43 -5.98 14.78
CA VAL A 221 -7.58 -6.84 15.09
C VAL A 221 -7.35 -8.27 14.61
N PRO A 222 -8.06 -9.28 15.17
CA PRO A 222 -7.95 -10.69 14.78
C PRO A 222 -8.58 -10.99 13.40
N THR A 223 -8.16 -10.27 12.38
CA THR A 223 -8.64 -10.40 10.99
C THR A 223 -7.44 -10.60 10.08
N PRO A 224 -7.43 -11.60 9.18
CA PRO A 224 -6.24 -11.95 8.40
C PRO A 224 -5.93 -10.96 7.28
N ASN A 225 -6.92 -10.27 6.74
CA ASN A 225 -6.78 -9.27 5.69
C ASN A 225 -7.96 -8.30 5.70
N VAL A 226 -7.85 -7.22 4.96
CA VAL A 226 -8.73 -6.07 4.87
C VAL A 226 -8.75 -5.27 6.19
N SER A 227 -8.47 -4.01 6.04
CA SER A 227 -8.39 -3.02 7.10
C SER A 227 -9.33 -1.86 6.78
N CYS A 228 -9.58 -0.98 7.75
CA CYS A 228 -10.30 0.27 7.47
C CYS A 228 -9.61 1.47 8.13
N VAL A 229 -9.87 2.64 7.54
CA VAL A 229 -9.56 3.96 8.09
C VAL A 229 -10.85 4.57 8.61
N ASP A 230 -10.88 4.90 9.89
CA ASP A 230 -11.87 5.77 10.51
C ASP A 230 -11.25 7.17 10.66
N LEU A 231 -11.70 8.09 9.82
CA LEU A 231 -11.13 9.44 9.71
C LEU A 231 -12.13 10.47 10.20
N THR A 232 -11.71 11.30 11.14
CA THR A 232 -12.47 12.48 11.57
C THR A 232 -11.65 13.73 11.27
N VAL A 233 -12.21 14.66 10.51
CA VAL A 233 -11.60 15.95 10.14
C VAL A 233 -12.49 17.13 10.45
N GLN A 234 -11.87 18.22 10.86
CA GLN A 234 -12.51 19.53 10.88
C GLN A 234 -12.26 20.23 9.54
N VAL A 235 -13.34 20.74 8.95
CA VAL A 235 -13.31 21.47 7.67
C VAL A 235 -13.77 22.90 7.85
N LYS A 236 -13.27 23.81 6.98
CA LYS A 236 -13.64 25.24 7.02
C LYS A 236 -15.03 25.50 6.45
N LYS A 237 -15.34 24.83 5.34
CA LYS A 237 -16.65 25.02 4.68
C LYS A 237 -17.73 24.28 5.44
N GLN A 238 -18.92 24.85 5.47
CA GLN A 238 -20.10 24.15 5.99
C GLN A 238 -20.49 22.99 5.07
N VAL A 239 -20.71 21.83 5.64
CA VAL A 239 -21.03 20.61 4.91
C VAL A 239 -22.18 19.82 5.56
N THR A 240 -22.84 19.03 4.75
CA THR A 240 -23.74 17.95 5.18
C THR A 240 -23.13 16.60 4.80
N ALA A 241 -23.68 15.51 5.34
CA ALA A 241 -23.24 14.16 4.94
C ALA A 241 -23.44 13.93 3.43
N ASP A 242 -24.56 14.41 2.87
CA ASP A 242 -24.84 14.27 1.44
C ASP A 242 -23.83 15.01 0.57
N LEU A 243 -23.41 16.24 0.97
CA LEU A 243 -22.38 16.98 0.23
C LEU A 243 -21.02 16.26 0.26
N VAL A 244 -20.66 15.67 1.41
CA VAL A 244 -19.43 14.88 1.54
C VAL A 244 -19.48 13.63 0.65
N ASN A 245 -20.59 12.91 0.70
CA ASN A 245 -20.81 11.71 -0.10
C ASN A 245 -20.79 12.03 -1.60
N GLN A 246 -21.44 13.11 -2.02
CA GLN A 246 -21.47 13.55 -3.43
C GLN A 246 -20.06 13.89 -3.92
N ALA A 247 -19.26 14.64 -3.14
CA ALA A 247 -17.89 14.98 -3.54
C ALA A 247 -17.01 13.73 -3.73
N LEU A 248 -17.20 12.70 -2.89
CA LEU A 248 -16.47 11.42 -3.04
C LEU A 248 -17.00 10.63 -4.23
N GLN A 249 -18.30 10.60 -4.47
CA GLN A 249 -18.88 9.96 -5.64
C GLN A 249 -18.40 10.60 -6.95
N ASP A 250 -18.40 11.92 -7.04
CA ASP A 250 -17.89 12.66 -8.21
C ASP A 250 -16.41 12.37 -8.47
N SER A 251 -15.63 12.17 -7.39
CA SER A 251 -14.19 11.85 -7.51
C SER A 251 -13.93 10.48 -8.12
N VAL A 252 -14.80 9.51 -7.88
CA VAL A 252 -14.69 8.14 -8.41
C VAL A 252 -14.85 8.12 -9.93
N GLU A 253 -15.74 8.95 -10.47
CA GLU A 253 -15.94 9.10 -11.91
C GLU A 253 -14.86 9.99 -12.58
N GLY A 254 -14.08 10.72 -11.77
CA GLY A 254 -13.08 11.70 -12.20
C GLY A 254 -11.64 11.30 -11.84
N LEU A 255 -11.00 12.17 -11.06
CA LEU A 255 -9.56 12.10 -10.74
C LEU A 255 -9.14 10.86 -9.95
N MET A 256 -10.08 10.20 -9.25
CA MET A 256 -9.81 9.04 -8.40
C MET A 256 -10.34 7.73 -9.00
N GLN A 257 -10.63 7.72 -10.30
CA GLN A 257 -11.08 6.51 -10.99
C GLN A 257 -10.06 5.36 -10.83
N GLY A 258 -10.53 4.19 -10.36
CA GLY A 258 -9.69 3.02 -10.06
C GLY A 258 -8.80 3.16 -8.82
N ILE A 259 -8.89 4.29 -8.09
CA ILE A 259 -8.20 4.54 -6.82
C ILE A 259 -9.18 4.51 -5.66
N ILE A 260 -10.30 5.21 -5.78
CA ILE A 260 -11.40 5.18 -4.81
C ILE A 260 -12.57 4.42 -5.44
N ASN A 261 -13.20 3.54 -4.67
CA ASN A 261 -14.52 2.97 -4.95
C ASN A 261 -15.55 3.56 -3.98
N TYR A 262 -16.77 3.70 -4.43
CA TYR A 262 -17.92 4.16 -3.64
C TYR A 262 -18.88 2.99 -3.44
N GLU A 263 -18.97 2.46 -2.21
CA GLU A 263 -19.70 1.23 -1.90
C GLU A 263 -20.98 1.54 -1.08
N GLU A 264 -22.11 1.40 -1.69
CA GLU A 264 -23.43 1.70 -1.07
C GLU A 264 -23.99 0.53 -0.26
N LEU A 265 -23.50 -0.69 -0.51
CA LEU A 265 -23.99 -1.86 0.20
C LEU A 265 -23.40 -1.94 1.62
N PRO A 266 -24.15 -2.45 2.59
CA PRO A 266 -23.70 -2.60 3.96
C PRO A 266 -22.76 -3.81 4.11
N LEU A 267 -21.58 -3.73 3.48
CA LEU A 267 -20.58 -4.79 3.42
C LEU A 267 -19.60 -4.71 4.59
N VAL A 268 -18.90 -5.82 4.82
CA VAL A 268 -17.89 -5.97 5.89
C VAL A 268 -16.52 -6.36 5.32
N SER A 269 -15.50 -6.36 6.15
CA SER A 269 -14.11 -6.53 5.71
C SER A 269 -13.86 -7.73 4.77
N SER A 270 -14.50 -8.87 5.01
CA SER A 270 -14.30 -10.08 4.18
C SER A 270 -14.79 -9.93 2.73
N ASP A 271 -15.74 -9.04 2.49
CA ASP A 271 -16.32 -8.80 1.16
C ASP A 271 -15.34 -8.03 0.26
N PHE A 272 -14.40 -7.32 0.85
CA PHE A 272 -13.39 -6.53 0.14
C PHE A 272 -12.05 -7.25 -0.07
N ASN A 273 -12.01 -8.55 0.24
CA ASN A 273 -10.79 -9.33 0.02
C ASN A 273 -10.48 -9.43 -1.49
N THR A 274 -9.24 -9.13 -1.86
CA THR A 274 -8.74 -9.13 -3.25
C THR A 274 -9.35 -8.02 -4.13
N THR A 275 -9.84 -6.93 -3.53
CA THR A 275 -10.22 -5.72 -4.27
C THR A 275 -9.00 -4.91 -4.67
N SER A 276 -9.09 -4.21 -5.81
CA SER A 276 -7.94 -3.52 -6.42
C SER A 276 -7.85 -2.04 -6.06
N GLU A 277 -8.93 -1.43 -5.61
CA GLU A 277 -8.98 -0.02 -5.25
C GLU A 277 -8.30 0.23 -3.91
N SER A 278 -7.53 1.31 -3.85
CA SER A 278 -6.77 1.70 -2.65
C SER A 278 -7.66 2.14 -1.48
N CYS A 279 -8.86 2.61 -1.80
CA CYS A 279 -9.80 3.20 -0.84
C CYS A 279 -11.22 2.84 -1.27
N ILE A 280 -11.96 2.15 -0.44
CA ILE A 280 -13.36 1.80 -0.68
C ILE A 280 -14.19 2.59 0.34
N PHE A 281 -14.76 3.68 -0.11
CA PHE A 281 -15.53 4.59 0.73
C PHE A 281 -16.91 4.02 1.05
N ALA A 282 -17.31 4.10 2.33
CA ALA A 282 -18.60 3.64 2.83
C ALA A 282 -19.51 4.86 3.15
N PRO A 283 -20.37 5.29 2.23
CA PRO A 283 -21.17 6.52 2.38
C PRO A 283 -22.17 6.46 3.53
N ASP A 284 -22.69 5.29 3.86
CA ASP A 284 -23.61 5.06 4.98
C ASP A 284 -22.94 5.32 6.36
N GLN A 285 -21.61 5.36 6.41
CA GLN A 285 -20.81 5.63 7.60
C GLN A 285 -20.42 7.11 7.76
N THR A 286 -20.80 7.99 6.82
CA THR A 286 -20.53 9.43 6.92
C THR A 286 -21.34 10.05 8.05
N ARG A 287 -20.70 10.82 8.91
CA ARG A 287 -21.35 11.59 9.98
C ARG A 287 -20.81 13.02 9.98
N VAL A 288 -21.68 13.99 10.18
CA VAL A 288 -21.32 15.39 10.29
C VAL A 288 -21.89 15.97 11.59
N VAL A 289 -21.03 16.64 12.35
CA VAL A 289 -21.43 17.33 13.57
C VAL A 289 -21.15 18.81 13.38
N ASP A 290 -22.14 19.64 13.73
CA ASP A 290 -22.06 21.09 13.65
C ASP A 290 -21.60 21.64 12.28
N ASN A 291 -21.96 20.93 11.22
CA ASN A 291 -21.64 21.25 9.82
C ASN A 291 -20.14 21.39 9.50
N HIS A 292 -19.24 21.11 10.43
CA HIS A 292 -17.78 21.29 10.26
C HIS A 292 -16.95 20.10 10.69
N LEU A 293 -17.44 19.23 11.56
CA LEU A 293 -16.71 18.03 11.98
C LEU A 293 -17.24 16.82 11.20
N VAL A 294 -16.44 16.32 10.29
CA VAL A 294 -16.78 15.25 9.35
C VAL A 294 -16.07 13.96 9.77
N ARG A 295 -16.85 12.88 9.95
CA ARG A 295 -16.31 11.52 10.11
C ARG A 295 -16.67 10.69 8.89
N VAL A 296 -15.68 10.01 8.33
CA VAL A 296 -15.81 9.07 7.20
C VAL A 296 -15.10 7.77 7.49
N LEU A 297 -15.57 6.68 6.86
CA LEU A 297 -14.95 5.37 6.93
C LEU A 297 -14.62 4.87 5.52
N ALA A 298 -13.43 4.30 5.35
CA ALA A 298 -13.03 3.65 4.12
C ALA A 298 -12.32 2.33 4.39
N TRP A 299 -12.66 1.30 3.60
CA TRP A 299 -12.04 -0.01 3.61
C TRP A 299 -10.86 -0.07 2.63
N TYR A 300 -9.93 -0.99 2.84
CA TYR A 300 -8.85 -1.27 1.90
C TYR A 300 -8.28 -2.68 2.09
N ASP A 301 -8.05 -3.37 0.99
CA ASP A 301 -7.24 -4.58 1.04
C ASP A 301 -5.77 -4.19 1.21
N ASN A 302 -5.22 -4.42 2.40
CA ASN A 302 -3.87 -3.99 2.75
C ASN A 302 -2.76 -4.81 2.06
N GLU A 303 -3.11 -5.88 1.34
CA GLU A 303 -2.18 -6.72 0.58
C GLU A 303 -2.40 -6.56 -0.94
N TRP A 304 -3.58 -6.88 -1.45
CA TRP A 304 -3.86 -6.90 -2.87
C TRP A 304 -3.91 -5.50 -3.49
N ALA A 305 -4.74 -4.61 -2.96
CA ALA A 305 -4.84 -3.24 -3.49
C ALA A 305 -3.50 -2.50 -3.45
N PHE A 306 -2.74 -2.67 -2.35
CA PHE A 306 -1.39 -2.10 -2.25
C PHE A 306 -0.44 -2.68 -3.30
N SER A 307 -0.55 -3.98 -3.61
CA SER A 307 0.24 -4.65 -4.65
C SER A 307 -0.14 -4.17 -6.06
N CYS A 308 -1.41 -3.86 -6.31
CA CYS A 308 -1.86 -3.21 -7.56
C CYS A 308 -1.20 -1.84 -7.72
N ARG A 309 -1.15 -1.04 -6.66
CA ARG A 309 -0.44 0.27 -6.68
C ARG A 309 1.05 0.13 -6.90
N MET A 310 1.69 -0.91 -6.36
CA MET A 310 3.10 -1.20 -6.68
C MET A 310 3.29 -1.41 -8.20
N ALA A 311 2.41 -2.16 -8.85
CA ALA A 311 2.47 -2.38 -10.29
C ALA A 311 2.20 -1.10 -11.09
N ASP A 312 1.25 -0.26 -10.65
CA ASP A 312 0.96 1.02 -11.31
C ASP A 312 2.14 2.00 -11.25
N VAL A 313 2.75 2.14 -10.07
CA VAL A 313 3.94 2.99 -9.90
C VAL A 313 5.12 2.40 -10.69
N ALA A 314 5.33 1.08 -10.67
CA ALA A 314 6.38 0.43 -11.46
C ALA A 314 6.24 0.71 -12.96
N LYS A 315 5.01 0.63 -13.50
CA LYS A 315 4.72 1.04 -14.89
C LYS A 315 5.04 2.52 -15.12
N TYR A 316 4.64 3.39 -14.19
CA TYR A 316 4.81 4.83 -14.34
C TYR A 316 6.31 5.20 -14.40
N ILE A 317 7.11 4.71 -13.44
CA ILE A 317 8.55 4.99 -13.38
C ILE A 317 9.33 4.27 -14.51
N GLY A 318 8.91 3.07 -14.88
CA GLY A 318 9.53 2.32 -15.98
C GLY A 318 9.38 2.99 -17.35
N LYS A 319 8.39 3.86 -17.54
CA LYS A 319 8.25 4.67 -18.77
C LYS A 319 9.21 5.86 -18.83
N MET A 320 9.89 6.18 -17.74
CA MET A 320 10.84 7.29 -17.62
C MET A 320 12.30 6.83 -17.82
N ILE A 321 12.51 5.54 -18.06
CA ILE A 321 13.80 4.92 -18.38
C ILE A 321 14.02 4.99 -19.90
#